data_054ce90970e131239f4e992a15b22a06
#
_entry.id   054ce90970e131239f4e992a15b22a06
#
_cell.length_a   1.000
_cell.length_b   1.000
_cell.length_c   1.000
_cell.angle_alpha   90.00
_cell.angle_beta   90.00
_cell.angle_gamma   90.00
#
_symmetry.space_group_name_H-M   'P 1'
#
loop_
_entity.id
_entity.type
_entity.pdbx_description
1 polymer ?
#
loop_
_entity_poly.entity_id
_entity_poly.type
_entity_poly.pdbx_seq_one_letter_code
_entity_poly.pdbx_strand_id
1 'polypeptide(L)'
;MKEGSLMVTAVEYPEGCFWQRDSSGGTGECHISLYCNGSKTVSVPSGAGFPASHDPDMHRCIDGKLYTDYSDAGRTYVCENGNLLFSYEGREMLCGFLIKDGDIYTLGQNRGGEGLSFRKNGTMVFSSGTGSVIGSAASSSSRTGALYEDDGSIVFCFRSTSISQGNALTSCYIVRDGKSEKLSFPETVSSVYDIRQIGGKVVAAVKHVTPAKSPALIMEGEMKSLPLSISNIDIGSCLLRWDGSGNIALSTAFSGDGWKTIRRAIVRNNGSKVLFSDGETITDFWICGDDYAYPIVREGVLSLVYTVGRVRKSINPEGRYSLMSPACMTFDGNSVTAGLSPRDSAGFPLIIRGSRMEELKVNGYVTSVGYSGAD
;
A
#
# COMPACT_ATOMS: atom_id res chain seq x y z
N MET A 1 -9.06 21.89 -2.90
CA MET A 1 -8.86 20.92 -4.01
C MET A 1 -7.44 21.09 -4.48
N LYS A 2 -6.67 20.01 -4.59
CA LYS A 2 -5.33 20.09 -5.18
C LYS A 2 -5.46 20.60 -6.61
N GLU A 3 -4.79 21.70 -6.92
CA GLU A 3 -4.68 22.22 -8.28
C GLU A 3 -3.67 21.33 -9.03
N GLY A 4 -4.15 20.33 -9.70
CA GLY A 4 -3.34 19.42 -10.51
C GLY A 4 -4.23 18.62 -11.45
N SER A 5 -3.66 18.11 -12.52
CA SER A 5 -4.39 17.20 -13.41
C SER A 5 -4.59 15.85 -12.76
N LEU A 6 -5.80 15.32 -12.79
CA LEU A 6 -6.07 13.97 -12.36
C LEU A 6 -5.40 12.98 -13.30
N MET A 7 -4.59 12.11 -12.73
CA MET A 7 -3.91 11.04 -13.42
C MET A 7 -4.54 9.70 -13.02
N VAL A 8 -4.87 8.88 -14.00
CA VAL A 8 -5.43 7.53 -13.78
C VAL A 8 -4.62 6.54 -14.60
N THR A 9 -4.11 5.52 -13.97
CA THR A 9 -3.48 4.38 -14.65
C THR A 9 -4.46 3.23 -14.72
N ALA A 10 -4.61 2.63 -15.90
CA ALA A 10 -5.51 1.51 -16.12
C ALA A 10 -4.85 0.43 -16.99
N VAL A 11 -5.24 -0.82 -16.76
CA VAL A 11 -4.97 -1.93 -17.67
C VAL A 11 -6.22 -2.15 -18.50
N GLU A 12 -6.07 -2.14 -19.81
CA GLU A 12 -7.15 -2.26 -20.80
C GLU A 12 -7.01 -3.56 -21.57
N TYR A 13 -8.12 -4.25 -21.76
CA TYR A 13 -8.22 -5.46 -22.58
C TYR A 13 -8.99 -5.17 -23.87
N PRO A 14 -8.77 -5.93 -24.94
CA PRO A 14 -9.59 -5.87 -26.13
C PRO A 14 -11.07 -6.06 -25.81
N GLU A 15 -11.92 -5.48 -26.62
CA GLU A 15 -13.37 -5.63 -26.50
C GLU A 15 -13.76 -7.13 -26.55
N GLY A 16 -14.61 -7.56 -25.62
CA GLY A 16 -15.03 -8.97 -25.49
C GLY A 16 -14.06 -9.86 -24.69
N CYS A 17 -12.88 -9.38 -24.29
CA CYS A 17 -12.01 -10.08 -23.39
C CYS A 17 -12.26 -9.62 -21.94
N PHE A 18 -12.25 -10.55 -21.00
CA PHE A 18 -12.43 -10.23 -19.59
C PHE A 18 -11.15 -10.49 -18.80
N TRP A 19 -10.88 -9.59 -17.88
CA TRP A 19 -9.75 -9.70 -16.97
C TRP A 19 -10.00 -10.65 -15.79
N GLN A 20 -11.08 -11.45 -15.80
CA GLN A 20 -11.25 -12.45 -14.77
C GLN A 20 -9.96 -13.23 -14.62
N ARG A 21 -9.53 -13.40 -13.39
CA ARG A 21 -8.45 -14.29 -12.96
C ARG A 21 -8.70 -15.71 -13.51
N ASP A 22 -8.55 -15.85 -14.79
CA ASP A 22 -8.47 -17.16 -15.37
C ASP A 22 -7.06 -17.65 -15.09
N SER A 23 -6.97 -18.68 -14.24
CA SER A 23 -5.73 -19.38 -13.92
C SER A 23 -5.06 -20.00 -15.17
N SER A 24 -5.67 -19.89 -16.32
CA SER A 24 -5.18 -20.35 -17.62
C SER A 24 -4.24 -19.36 -18.33
N GLY A 25 -3.96 -18.16 -17.73
CA GLY A 25 -3.00 -17.23 -18.33
C GLY A 25 -3.38 -16.80 -19.75
N GLY A 26 -4.61 -16.38 -19.96
CA GLY A 26 -5.07 -15.86 -21.25
C GLY A 26 -4.13 -14.77 -21.74
N THR A 27 -3.37 -15.06 -22.77
CA THR A 27 -2.41 -14.16 -23.44
C THR A 27 -3.14 -13.17 -24.36
N GLY A 28 -4.20 -12.54 -23.86
CA GLY A 28 -4.82 -11.44 -24.58
C GLY A 28 -3.86 -10.25 -24.56
N GLU A 29 -3.61 -9.65 -25.71
CA GLU A 29 -2.94 -8.36 -25.79
C GLU A 29 -3.70 -7.38 -24.90
N CYS A 30 -3.04 -6.80 -23.90
CA CYS A 30 -3.60 -5.72 -23.10
C CYS A 30 -2.74 -4.48 -23.25
N HIS A 31 -3.28 -3.33 -22.89
CA HIS A 31 -2.56 -2.07 -22.85
C HIS A 31 -2.53 -1.55 -21.41
N ILE A 32 -1.40 -1.00 -21.01
CA ILE A 32 -1.30 -0.20 -19.80
C ILE A 32 -1.36 1.24 -20.23
N SER A 33 -2.35 1.96 -19.77
CA SER A 33 -2.63 3.31 -20.24
C SER A 33 -2.66 4.30 -19.09
N LEU A 34 -2.16 5.51 -19.39
CA LEU A 34 -2.23 6.67 -18.52
C LEU A 34 -3.26 7.65 -19.08
N TYR A 35 -4.16 8.07 -18.23
CA TYR A 35 -5.17 9.08 -18.52
C TYR A 35 -4.90 10.35 -17.72
N CYS A 36 -4.95 11.49 -18.38
CA CYS A 36 -4.90 12.82 -17.77
C CYS A 36 -6.26 13.50 -17.95
N ASN A 37 -6.95 13.79 -16.86
CA ASN A 37 -8.31 14.37 -16.87
C ASN A 37 -9.28 13.66 -17.84
N GLY A 38 -9.24 12.31 -17.84
CA GLY A 38 -10.08 11.47 -18.70
C GLY A 38 -9.57 11.26 -20.13
N SER A 39 -8.53 11.98 -20.56
CA SER A 39 -7.93 11.80 -21.88
C SER A 39 -6.72 10.88 -21.82
N LYS A 40 -6.66 9.88 -22.71
CA LYS A 40 -5.51 8.95 -22.79
C LYS A 40 -4.27 9.68 -23.30
N THR A 41 -3.19 9.68 -22.54
CA THR A 41 -1.93 10.35 -22.86
C THR A 41 -0.80 9.38 -23.20
N VAL A 42 -0.80 8.20 -22.58
CA VAL A 42 0.18 7.14 -22.83
C VAL A 42 -0.57 5.82 -22.97
N SER A 43 -0.12 4.96 -23.87
CA SER A 43 -0.61 3.58 -24.00
C SER A 43 0.56 2.69 -24.37
N VAL A 44 0.83 1.70 -23.54
CA VAL A 44 1.93 0.74 -23.70
C VAL A 44 1.33 -0.64 -23.92
N PRO A 45 1.53 -1.26 -25.11
CA PRO A 45 1.04 -2.61 -25.33
C PRO A 45 1.77 -3.61 -24.45
N SER A 46 1.07 -4.53 -23.85
CA SER A 46 1.68 -5.72 -23.24
C SER A 46 2.02 -6.68 -24.38
N GLY A 47 3.29 -6.92 -24.62
CA GLY A 47 3.79 -7.86 -25.63
C GLY A 47 4.50 -9.04 -24.99
N ALA A 48 5.08 -9.91 -25.82
CA ALA A 48 5.75 -11.17 -25.41
C ALA A 48 6.93 -11.04 -24.43
N GLY A 49 7.28 -9.88 -23.97
CA GLY A 49 8.23 -9.59 -22.90
C GLY A 49 7.62 -8.73 -21.78
N PHE A 50 6.36 -8.36 -21.90
CA PHE A 50 5.66 -7.53 -20.96
C PHE A 50 4.41 -8.31 -20.48
N PRO A 51 4.55 -9.16 -19.47
CA PRO A 51 3.39 -9.90 -19.00
C PRO A 51 2.35 -8.88 -18.54
N ALA A 52 1.11 -9.06 -18.99
CA ALA A 52 -0.04 -8.41 -18.41
C ALA A 52 -0.09 -8.86 -16.94
N SER A 53 0.66 -8.21 -16.11
CA SER A 53 0.66 -8.51 -14.70
C SER A 53 -0.64 -8.00 -14.13
N HIS A 54 -1.42 -8.89 -13.54
CA HIS A 54 -2.59 -8.53 -12.74
C HIS A 54 -2.20 -7.90 -11.40
N ASP A 55 -0.90 -7.61 -11.19
CA ASP A 55 -0.43 -6.90 -10.00
C ASP A 55 -0.53 -5.38 -10.25
N PRO A 56 -1.53 -4.72 -9.66
CA PRO A 56 -1.73 -3.28 -9.87
C PRO A 56 -0.55 -2.44 -9.36
N ASP A 57 0.27 -2.98 -8.47
CA ASP A 57 1.43 -2.27 -7.91
C ASP A 57 2.62 -2.19 -8.90
N MET A 58 2.57 -2.90 -10.03
CA MET A 58 3.58 -2.80 -11.09
C MET A 58 3.43 -1.57 -11.99
N HIS A 59 2.33 -0.84 -11.88
CA HIS A 59 2.01 0.28 -12.76
C HIS A 59 1.69 1.51 -11.93
N ARG A 60 2.47 2.57 -12.09
CA ARG A 60 2.32 3.79 -11.30
C ARG A 60 2.52 5.04 -12.16
N CYS A 61 1.78 6.07 -11.82
CA CYS A 61 1.99 7.40 -12.39
C CYS A 61 2.75 8.27 -11.39
N ILE A 62 3.86 8.84 -11.82
CA ILE A 62 4.64 9.82 -11.06
C ILE A 62 4.94 10.98 -12.01
N ASP A 63 4.59 12.20 -11.64
CA ASP A 63 4.80 13.42 -12.42
C ASP A 63 4.31 13.33 -13.88
N GLY A 64 3.16 12.70 -14.08
CA GLY A 64 2.55 12.57 -15.40
C GLY A 64 3.20 11.54 -16.33
N LYS A 65 4.14 10.75 -15.82
CA LYS A 65 4.79 9.65 -16.53
C LYS A 65 4.32 8.30 -16.01
N LEU A 66 4.16 7.34 -16.91
CA LEU A 66 3.82 5.96 -16.56
C LEU A 66 5.09 5.15 -16.33
N TYR A 67 5.30 4.71 -15.09
CA TYR A 67 6.35 3.77 -14.74
C TYR A 67 5.79 2.37 -14.60
N THR A 68 6.48 1.41 -15.19
CA THR A 68 6.10 0.00 -15.14
C THR A 68 7.31 -0.86 -14.81
N ASP A 69 7.11 -1.90 -14.02
CA ASP A 69 8.14 -2.89 -13.74
C ASP A 69 7.62 -4.31 -13.97
N TYR A 70 8.50 -5.18 -14.42
CA TYR A 70 8.21 -6.59 -14.62
C TYR A 70 9.48 -7.44 -14.49
N SER A 71 9.31 -8.73 -14.26
CA SER A 71 10.42 -9.68 -14.18
C SER A 71 10.15 -10.90 -15.05
N ASP A 72 11.13 -11.25 -15.86
CA ASP A 72 11.13 -12.48 -16.65
C ASP A 72 12.48 -13.20 -16.56
N ALA A 73 12.55 -14.43 -17.05
CA ALA A 73 13.78 -15.21 -17.31
C ALA A 73 15.01 -14.91 -16.41
N GLY A 74 14.80 -14.41 -15.20
CA GLY A 74 15.87 -14.10 -14.25
C GLY A 74 16.31 -12.64 -14.23
N ARG A 75 15.62 -11.75 -14.91
CA ARG A 75 15.89 -10.30 -14.88
C ARG A 75 14.67 -9.51 -14.45
N THR A 76 14.91 -8.34 -13.88
CA THR A 76 13.88 -7.32 -13.59
C THR A 76 14.14 -6.12 -14.49
N TYR A 77 13.06 -5.57 -15.04
CA TYR A 77 13.05 -4.45 -15.99
C TYR A 77 12.24 -3.31 -15.38
N VAL A 78 12.71 -2.09 -15.59
CA VAL A 78 12.00 -0.85 -15.23
C VAL A 78 11.88 0.03 -16.47
N CYS A 79 10.67 0.45 -16.78
CA CYS A 79 10.35 1.22 -17.96
C CYS A 79 9.64 2.54 -17.61
N GLU A 80 9.85 3.58 -18.43
CA GLU A 80 9.11 4.84 -18.42
C GLU A 80 8.36 4.98 -19.74
N ASN A 81 7.05 5.14 -19.71
CA ASN A 81 6.21 5.27 -20.92
C ASN A 81 6.46 4.15 -21.96
N GLY A 82 6.75 2.94 -21.49
CA GLY A 82 7.08 1.78 -22.33
C GLY A 82 8.53 1.69 -22.79
N ASN A 83 9.36 2.70 -22.55
CA ASN A 83 10.77 2.67 -22.89
C ASN A 83 11.59 2.10 -21.72
N LEU A 84 12.50 1.17 -22.02
CA LEU A 84 13.39 0.60 -21.03
C LEU A 84 14.31 1.69 -20.46
N LEU A 85 14.28 1.89 -19.14
CA LEU A 85 15.22 2.75 -18.43
C LEU A 85 16.45 1.97 -18.00
N PHE A 86 16.24 0.86 -17.32
CA PHE A 86 17.30 -0.07 -16.91
C PHE A 86 16.75 -1.47 -16.63
N SER A 87 17.64 -2.43 -16.59
CA SER A 87 17.36 -3.79 -16.15
C SER A 87 18.53 -4.33 -15.34
N TYR A 88 18.27 -5.31 -14.50
CA TYR A 88 19.30 -5.98 -13.70
C TYR A 88 18.97 -7.46 -13.50
N GLU A 89 19.98 -8.24 -13.15
CA GLU A 89 19.83 -9.66 -12.85
C GLU A 89 19.07 -9.85 -11.52
N GLY A 90 18.27 -10.90 -11.47
CA GLY A 90 17.42 -11.25 -10.35
C GLY A 90 15.93 -11.03 -10.66
N ARG A 91 15.11 -11.99 -10.25
CA ARG A 91 13.64 -11.88 -10.32
C ARG A 91 13.15 -11.25 -9.04
N GLU A 92 12.95 -9.96 -9.06
CA GLU A 92 12.44 -9.22 -7.92
C GLU A 92 10.99 -8.80 -8.15
N MET A 93 10.23 -8.79 -7.06
CA MET A 93 8.94 -8.14 -6.98
C MET A 93 9.17 -6.80 -6.32
N LEU A 94 8.97 -5.70 -7.05
CA LEU A 94 9.16 -4.38 -6.49
C LEU A 94 8.06 -4.07 -5.48
N CYS A 95 8.46 -3.77 -4.27
CA CYS A 95 7.61 -3.37 -3.15
C CYS A 95 7.81 -1.90 -2.76
N GLY A 96 8.71 -1.19 -3.44
CA GLY A 96 8.95 0.24 -3.29
C GLY A 96 9.52 0.83 -4.56
N PHE A 97 9.08 2.06 -4.87
CA PHE A 97 9.53 2.83 -6.01
C PHE A 97 9.44 4.31 -5.66
N LEU A 98 10.52 5.04 -5.85
CA LEU A 98 10.59 6.45 -5.53
C LEU A 98 11.46 7.16 -6.57
N ILE A 99 11.08 8.37 -6.94
CA ILE A 99 11.94 9.27 -7.73
C ILE A 99 12.31 10.45 -6.84
N LYS A 100 13.60 10.73 -6.75
CA LYS A 100 14.13 11.88 -6.02
C LYS A 100 15.32 12.47 -6.78
N ASP A 101 15.28 13.77 -7.03
CA ASP A 101 16.32 14.52 -7.72
C ASP A 101 16.71 13.92 -9.09
N GLY A 102 15.74 13.34 -9.81
CA GLY A 102 15.92 12.67 -11.10
C GLY A 102 16.47 11.24 -11.01
N ASP A 103 16.85 10.76 -9.85
CA ASP A 103 17.25 9.38 -9.61
C ASP A 103 16.05 8.48 -9.29
N ILE A 104 16.08 7.25 -9.79
CA ILE A 104 15.05 6.24 -9.54
C ILE A 104 15.55 5.26 -8.49
N TYR A 105 14.80 5.13 -7.43
CA TYR A 105 15.07 4.21 -6.33
C TYR A 105 14.03 3.09 -6.33
N THR A 106 14.50 1.85 -6.24
CA THR A 106 13.64 0.66 -6.21
C THR A 106 13.98 -0.20 -5.00
N LEU A 107 12.94 -0.74 -4.38
CA LEU A 107 13.06 -1.74 -3.32
C LEU A 107 12.36 -3.01 -3.81
N GLY A 108 13.14 -4.07 -4.02
CA GLY A 108 12.68 -5.36 -4.49
C GLY A 108 12.75 -6.42 -3.41
N GLN A 109 11.81 -7.36 -3.45
CA GLN A 109 11.86 -8.60 -2.70
C GLN A 109 12.11 -9.74 -3.67
N ASN A 110 13.17 -10.50 -3.44
CA ASN A 110 13.52 -11.65 -4.27
C ASN A 110 12.44 -12.73 -4.20
N ARG A 111 12.03 -13.25 -5.36
CA ARG A 111 11.11 -14.39 -5.46
C ARG A 111 11.85 -15.65 -5.00
N GLY A 112 11.55 -16.14 -3.84
CA GLY A 112 12.23 -17.29 -3.22
C GLY A 112 12.63 -17.03 -1.76
N GLY A 113 12.38 -15.81 -1.24
CA GLY A 113 12.69 -15.47 0.14
C GLY A 113 14.16 -15.12 0.37
N GLU A 114 14.91 -14.82 -0.70
CA GLU A 114 16.36 -14.54 -0.65
C GLU A 114 16.70 -13.12 -0.12
N GLY A 115 15.71 -12.40 0.42
CA GLY A 115 15.93 -11.09 1.03
C GLY A 115 15.43 -9.92 0.20
N LEU A 116 15.90 -8.74 0.54
CA LEU A 116 15.53 -7.46 -0.05
C LEU A 116 16.71 -6.86 -0.79
N SER A 117 16.43 -6.15 -1.87
CA SER A 117 17.40 -5.41 -2.68
C SER A 117 16.94 -3.97 -2.83
N PHE A 118 17.76 -3.03 -2.38
CA PHE A 118 17.57 -1.61 -2.59
C PHE A 118 18.57 -1.10 -3.63
N ARG A 119 18.05 -0.42 -4.65
CA ARG A 119 18.85 0.02 -5.82
C ARG A 119 18.60 1.49 -6.13
N LYS A 120 19.61 2.12 -6.69
CA LYS A 120 19.56 3.45 -7.30
C LYS A 120 19.89 3.31 -8.78
N ASN A 121 19.00 3.69 -9.67
CA ASN A 121 19.14 3.57 -11.13
C ASN A 121 19.61 2.16 -11.58
N GLY A 122 19.03 1.12 -10.96
CA GLY A 122 19.40 -0.28 -11.21
C GLY A 122 20.63 -0.77 -10.47
N THR A 123 21.47 0.12 -9.93
CA THR A 123 22.69 -0.26 -9.18
C THR A 123 22.37 -0.61 -7.74
N MET A 124 22.87 -1.74 -7.25
CA MET A 124 22.68 -2.19 -5.87
C MET A 124 23.32 -1.21 -4.88
N VAL A 125 22.49 -0.72 -3.93
CA VAL A 125 22.94 0.14 -2.82
C VAL A 125 22.95 -0.65 -1.52
N PHE A 126 21.95 -1.52 -1.31
CA PHE A 126 21.84 -2.36 -0.12
C PHE A 126 21.17 -3.69 -0.48
N SER A 127 21.60 -4.76 0.19
CA SER A 127 20.87 -6.03 0.19
C SER A 127 20.80 -6.61 1.60
N SER A 128 19.67 -7.22 1.92
CA SER A 128 19.50 -7.95 3.17
C SER A 128 19.73 -9.46 2.94
N GLY A 129 19.99 -10.21 4.01
CA GLY A 129 20.04 -11.66 3.97
C GLY A 129 18.67 -12.31 3.79
N THR A 130 18.68 -13.63 3.63
CA THR A 130 17.48 -14.47 3.55
C THR A 130 16.58 -14.31 4.76
N GLY A 131 15.28 -14.52 4.59
CA GLY A 131 14.28 -14.36 5.67
C GLY A 131 13.89 -12.91 5.97
N SER A 132 14.38 -11.94 5.17
CA SER A 132 14.02 -10.54 5.32
C SER A 132 12.73 -10.21 4.56
N VAL A 133 11.81 -9.51 5.22
CA VAL A 133 10.52 -9.07 4.66
C VAL A 133 10.25 -7.61 5.03
N ILE A 134 9.54 -6.89 4.18
CA ILE A 134 9.15 -5.51 4.44
C ILE A 134 8.34 -5.41 5.74
N GLY A 135 8.51 -4.30 6.46
CA GLY A 135 8.04 -4.08 7.83
C GLY A 135 6.56 -4.34 8.11
N SER A 136 5.68 -4.26 7.13
CA SER A 136 4.27 -4.59 7.31
C SER A 136 3.99 -6.06 6.96
N ALA A 137 3.70 -6.88 7.99
CA ALA A 137 3.27 -8.27 7.77
C ALA A 137 1.81 -8.38 7.32
N ALA A 138 1.09 -7.28 7.32
CA ALA A 138 -0.37 -7.34 7.35
C ALA A 138 -1.04 -7.37 5.98
N SER A 139 -0.37 -7.04 4.88
CA SER A 139 -1.02 -7.15 3.59
C SER A 139 -0.05 -7.14 2.41
N SER A 140 -0.32 -8.03 1.47
CA SER A 140 0.18 -7.93 0.10
C SER A 140 -0.22 -6.62 -0.58
N SER A 141 -1.17 -5.88 -0.01
CA SER A 141 -1.70 -4.62 -0.53
C SER A 141 -0.92 -3.37 -0.11
N SER A 142 0.01 -3.45 0.83
CA SER A 142 0.81 -2.28 1.27
C SER A 142 2.20 -2.19 0.64
N ARG A 143 2.40 -2.76 -0.54
CA ARG A 143 3.68 -2.72 -1.25
C ARG A 143 4.02 -1.32 -1.75
N THR A 144 3.03 -0.55 -2.15
CA THR A 144 3.20 0.87 -2.45
C THR A 144 3.44 1.65 -1.16
N GLY A 145 4.56 2.37 -1.10
CA GLY A 145 4.94 3.16 0.08
C GLY A 145 5.85 2.43 1.08
N ALA A 146 6.39 1.25 0.73
CA ALA A 146 7.44 0.63 1.52
C ALA A 146 8.75 1.43 1.47
N LEU A 147 9.01 2.11 0.36
CA LEU A 147 10.12 3.03 0.14
C LEU A 147 9.58 4.46 0.07
N TYR A 148 10.12 5.37 0.86
CA TYR A 148 9.65 6.75 0.95
C TYR A 148 10.78 7.70 1.36
N GLU A 149 10.56 8.99 1.18
CA GLU A 149 11.43 10.04 1.72
C GLU A 149 10.92 10.50 3.08
N ASP A 150 11.83 10.67 4.04
CA ASP A 150 11.57 11.25 5.34
C ASP A 150 12.82 11.95 5.86
N ASP A 151 12.66 13.19 6.31
CA ASP A 151 13.75 14.04 6.83
C ASP A 151 14.98 14.07 5.87
N GLY A 152 14.72 14.23 4.57
CA GLY A 152 15.73 14.30 3.52
C GLY A 152 16.39 12.98 3.13
N SER A 153 16.13 11.88 3.83
CA SER A 153 16.67 10.54 3.56
C SER A 153 15.66 9.66 2.87
N ILE A 154 16.16 8.72 2.05
CA ILE A 154 15.36 7.64 1.49
C ILE A 154 15.33 6.49 2.48
N VAL A 155 14.12 6.13 2.91
CA VAL A 155 13.91 5.25 4.05
C VAL A 155 13.05 4.04 3.68
N PHE A 156 13.38 2.90 4.26
CA PHE A 156 12.50 1.76 4.38
C PHE A 156 12.80 0.97 5.66
N CYS A 157 11.81 0.21 6.12
CA CYS A 157 11.95 -0.63 7.30
C CYS A 157 11.68 -2.09 6.93
N PHE A 158 12.39 -3.02 7.54
CA PHE A 158 12.18 -4.43 7.31
C PHE A 158 12.37 -5.27 8.58
N ARG A 159 11.86 -6.48 8.54
CA ARG A 159 12.08 -7.51 9.55
C ARG A 159 12.85 -8.65 8.95
N SER A 160 13.79 -9.19 9.71
CA SER A 160 14.51 -10.41 9.36
C SER A 160 14.24 -11.47 10.41
N THR A 161 13.79 -12.63 9.97
CA THR A 161 13.55 -13.78 10.85
C THR A 161 14.63 -14.81 10.62
N SER A 162 15.34 -15.17 11.68
CA SER A 162 16.30 -16.28 11.69
C SER A 162 15.81 -17.38 12.61
N ILE A 163 16.17 -18.61 12.32
CA ILE A 163 15.88 -19.75 13.19
C ILE A 163 17.17 -20.09 13.95
N SER A 164 17.10 -20.00 15.27
CA SER A 164 18.20 -20.40 16.15
C SER A 164 17.69 -21.40 17.18
N GLN A 165 18.30 -22.56 17.26
CA GLN A 165 17.92 -23.65 18.18
C GLN A 165 16.43 -24.02 18.15
N GLY A 166 15.82 -23.99 16.95
CA GLY A 166 14.40 -24.27 16.75
C GLY A 166 13.44 -23.12 17.08
N ASN A 167 13.94 -21.97 17.54
CA ASN A 167 13.15 -20.80 17.83
C ASN A 167 13.31 -19.75 16.72
N ALA A 168 12.19 -19.15 16.29
CA ALA A 168 12.20 -18.04 15.37
C ALA A 168 12.55 -16.74 16.11
N LEU A 169 13.65 -16.11 15.73
CA LEU A 169 14.10 -14.81 16.23
C LEU A 169 13.85 -13.76 15.18
N THR A 170 13.00 -12.79 15.46
CA THR A 170 12.71 -11.66 14.55
C THR A 170 13.46 -10.42 15.02
N SER A 171 14.27 -9.87 14.13
CA SER A 171 14.94 -8.59 14.30
C SER A 171 14.35 -7.56 13.34
N CYS A 172 14.26 -6.33 13.80
CA CYS A 172 13.74 -5.21 13.00
C CYS A 172 14.87 -4.25 12.64
N TYR A 173 14.80 -3.71 11.46
CA TYR A 173 15.80 -2.82 10.90
C TYR A 173 15.16 -1.61 10.23
N ILE A 174 15.85 -0.49 10.27
CA ILE A 174 15.61 0.67 9.44
C ILE A 174 16.81 0.87 8.50
N VAL A 175 16.54 1.24 7.27
CA VAL A 175 17.57 1.60 6.30
C VAL A 175 17.36 3.05 5.89
N ARG A 176 18.42 3.85 5.99
CA ARG A 176 18.47 5.25 5.55
C ARG A 176 19.59 5.37 4.52
N ASP A 177 19.27 5.77 3.31
CA ASP A 177 20.23 5.94 2.21
C ASP A 177 21.18 4.75 2.03
N GLY A 178 20.65 3.51 2.20
CA GLY A 178 21.40 2.27 2.08
C GLY A 178 22.18 1.83 3.32
N LYS A 179 22.14 2.57 4.42
CA LYS A 179 22.75 2.18 5.70
C LYS A 179 21.71 1.60 6.64
N SER A 180 21.91 0.35 7.04
CA SER A 180 20.98 -0.34 7.95
C SER A 180 21.37 -0.16 9.41
N GLU A 181 20.35 0.02 10.26
CA GLU A 181 20.45 0.08 11.70
C GLU A 181 19.47 -0.94 12.30
N LYS A 182 19.94 -1.74 13.25
CA LYS A 182 19.07 -2.66 13.98
C LYS A 182 18.33 -1.91 15.08
N LEU A 183 17.02 -2.09 15.12
CA LEU A 183 16.16 -1.48 16.13
C LEU A 183 16.05 -2.37 17.37
N SER A 184 16.07 -1.73 18.53
CA SER A 184 15.84 -2.37 19.83
C SER A 184 14.49 -1.96 20.40
N PHE A 185 13.76 -2.92 20.93
CA PHE A 185 12.46 -2.70 21.56
C PHE A 185 12.47 -3.17 23.01
N PRO A 186 11.65 -2.58 23.90
CA PRO A 186 11.50 -3.05 25.28
C PRO A 186 11.09 -4.53 25.34
N GLU A 187 11.53 -5.24 26.37
CA GLU A 187 11.19 -6.67 26.59
C GLU A 187 9.68 -6.92 26.71
N THR A 188 8.92 -5.88 27.06
CA THR A 188 7.46 -5.94 27.14
C THR A 188 6.78 -5.99 25.76
N VAL A 189 7.52 -5.89 24.65
CA VAL A 189 7.02 -6.02 23.30
C VAL A 189 7.09 -7.48 22.86
N SER A 190 5.94 -8.09 22.59
CA SER A 190 5.88 -9.48 22.12
C SER A 190 5.91 -9.61 20.60
N SER A 191 5.50 -8.58 19.88
CA SER A 191 5.47 -8.58 18.41
C SER A 191 5.54 -7.16 17.87
N VAL A 192 6.22 -6.99 16.75
CA VAL A 192 6.26 -5.76 15.97
C VAL A 192 5.48 -5.99 14.67
N TYR A 193 4.49 -5.18 14.40
CA TYR A 193 3.60 -5.34 13.24
C TYR A 193 3.98 -4.43 12.08
N ASP A 194 4.26 -3.17 12.34
CA ASP A 194 4.68 -2.21 11.33
C ASP A 194 5.72 -1.25 11.93
N ILE A 195 6.63 -0.77 11.11
CA ILE A 195 7.69 0.14 11.51
C ILE A 195 7.83 1.20 10.43
N ARG A 196 7.91 2.46 10.85
CA ARG A 196 8.14 3.60 9.98
C ARG A 196 9.10 4.59 10.62
N GLN A 197 9.75 5.39 9.79
CA GLN A 197 10.33 6.66 10.23
C GLN A 197 9.35 7.76 9.84
N ILE A 198 9.10 8.68 10.76
CA ILE A 198 8.17 9.81 10.58
C ILE A 198 8.81 11.03 11.20
N GLY A 199 9.19 12.04 10.39
CA GLY A 199 9.90 13.24 10.84
C GLY A 199 11.23 12.92 11.51
N GLY A 200 12.02 12.01 10.92
CA GLY A 200 13.32 11.57 11.45
C GLY A 200 13.22 10.57 12.62
N LYS A 201 12.03 10.31 13.15
CA LYS A 201 11.81 9.48 14.36
C LYS A 201 11.23 8.11 14.02
N VAL A 202 11.76 7.07 14.66
CA VAL A 202 11.21 5.70 14.48
C VAL A 202 9.89 5.56 15.23
N VAL A 203 8.86 5.13 14.51
CA VAL A 203 7.55 4.79 15.04
C VAL A 203 7.26 3.33 14.75
N ALA A 204 6.89 2.56 15.77
CA ALA A 204 6.55 1.16 15.61
C ALA A 204 5.17 0.85 16.19
N ALA A 205 4.39 0.09 15.42
CA ALA A 205 3.15 -0.53 15.90
C ALA A 205 3.49 -1.90 16.49
N VAL A 206 3.19 -2.08 17.76
CA VAL A 206 3.61 -3.26 18.53
C VAL A 206 2.47 -3.88 19.32
N LYS A 207 2.65 -5.15 19.69
CA LYS A 207 1.83 -5.81 20.70
C LYS A 207 2.56 -5.76 22.05
N HIS A 208 1.90 -5.17 23.03
CA HIS A 208 2.38 -5.13 24.42
C HIS A 208 1.93 -6.38 25.18
N VAL A 209 2.79 -6.92 26.05
CA VAL A 209 2.53 -8.21 26.74
C VAL A 209 1.63 -8.06 27.96
N THR A 210 1.75 -6.95 28.71
CA THR A 210 1.10 -6.79 30.03
C THR A 210 0.65 -5.36 30.28
N PRO A 211 -0.43 -5.12 31.09
CA PRO A 211 -1.34 -6.09 31.70
C PRO A 211 -2.52 -6.49 30.79
N ALA A 212 -2.78 -5.74 29.73
CA ALA A 212 -3.81 -6.05 28.74
C ALA A 212 -3.15 -6.10 27.37
N LYS A 213 -3.05 -7.26 26.76
CA LYS A 213 -2.55 -7.44 25.38
C LYS A 213 -3.19 -6.37 24.45
N SER A 214 -2.59 -5.20 24.36
CA SER A 214 -3.14 -4.05 23.63
C SER A 214 -2.20 -3.64 22.52
N PRO A 215 -2.71 -3.07 21.41
CA PRO A 215 -1.83 -2.40 20.47
C PRO A 215 -1.20 -1.19 21.14
N ALA A 216 0.08 -0.96 20.85
CA ALA A 216 0.80 0.21 21.31
C ALA A 216 1.61 0.82 20.17
N LEU A 217 1.87 2.11 20.28
CA LEU A 217 2.86 2.81 19.48
C LEU A 217 4.12 3.00 20.31
N ILE A 218 5.28 2.70 19.73
CA ILE A 218 6.58 3.12 20.28
C ILE A 218 7.03 4.30 19.43
N MET A 219 7.34 5.41 20.10
CA MET A 219 7.87 6.64 19.50
C MET A 219 9.03 7.11 20.34
N GLU A 220 10.22 7.27 19.73
CA GLU A 220 11.45 7.69 20.45
C GLU A 220 11.79 6.83 21.69
N GLY A 221 11.48 5.55 21.63
CA GLY A 221 11.69 4.63 22.78
C GLY A 221 10.57 4.65 23.83
N GLU A 222 9.67 5.63 23.80
CA GLU A 222 8.51 5.69 24.67
C GLU A 222 7.35 4.87 24.11
N MET A 223 6.74 4.06 24.96
CA MET A 223 5.59 3.23 24.57
C MET A 223 4.28 3.87 25.01
N LYS A 224 3.42 4.14 24.05
CA LYS A 224 2.06 4.64 24.25
C LYS A 224 1.05 3.54 23.93
N SER A 225 0.42 2.97 24.96
CA SER A 225 -0.68 2.04 24.75
C SER A 225 -1.87 2.73 24.11
N LEU A 226 -2.47 2.07 23.12
CA LEU A 226 -3.67 2.54 22.44
C LEU A 226 -4.86 1.74 22.99
N PRO A 227 -5.67 2.29 23.92
CA PRO A 227 -6.71 1.54 24.58
C PRO A 227 -7.84 1.19 23.61
N LEU A 228 -7.95 -0.09 23.29
CA LEU A 228 -9.19 -0.67 22.84
C LEU A 228 -9.95 -1.02 24.13
N SER A 229 -11.21 -0.61 24.27
CA SER A 229 -12.04 -0.79 25.47
C SER A 229 -12.39 -2.27 25.75
N ILE A 230 -11.47 -3.18 25.49
CA ILE A 230 -11.65 -4.65 25.58
C ILE A 230 -10.40 -5.20 26.24
N SER A 231 -10.57 -5.98 27.30
CA SER A 231 -9.50 -6.70 27.97
C SER A 231 -9.20 -8.02 27.27
N ASN A 232 -7.96 -8.50 27.37
CA ASN A 232 -7.49 -9.80 26.86
C ASN A 232 -7.71 -10.00 25.36
N ILE A 233 -7.25 -9.04 24.55
CA ILE A 233 -7.37 -9.11 23.10
C ILE A 233 -6.15 -9.79 22.47
N ASP A 234 -6.42 -10.60 21.47
CA ASP A 234 -5.43 -11.04 20.49
C ASP A 234 -5.41 -10.09 19.32
N ILE A 235 -4.21 -9.65 18.92
CA ILE A 235 -4.00 -8.73 17.79
C ILE A 235 -3.47 -9.54 16.62
N GLY A 236 -4.17 -9.47 15.48
CA GLY A 236 -3.79 -10.19 14.27
C GLY A 236 -2.93 -9.37 13.31
N SER A 237 -3.25 -8.10 13.16
CA SER A 237 -2.54 -7.21 12.23
C SER A 237 -2.64 -5.76 12.67
N CYS A 238 -1.62 -4.99 12.34
CA CYS A 238 -1.62 -3.55 12.49
C CYS A 238 -0.99 -2.90 11.27
N LEU A 239 -1.54 -1.76 10.86
CA LEU A 239 -1.04 -0.94 9.76
C LEU A 239 -0.94 0.51 10.22
N LEU A 240 0.27 1.09 10.10
CA LEU A 240 0.53 2.48 10.42
C LEU A 240 0.25 3.40 9.23
N ARG A 241 -0.36 4.56 9.51
CA ARG A 241 -0.47 5.68 8.57
C ARG A 241 -0.17 6.98 9.28
N TRP A 242 0.33 7.96 8.53
CA TRP A 242 0.59 9.33 8.98
C TRP A 242 0.26 10.32 7.85
N ASP A 243 0.05 11.57 8.20
CA ASP A 243 -0.38 12.63 7.27
C ASP A 243 0.68 13.72 7.00
N GLY A 244 1.92 13.48 7.41
CA GLY A 244 2.99 14.48 7.29
C GLY A 244 2.95 15.59 8.34
N SER A 245 1.85 15.75 9.08
CA SER A 245 1.67 16.80 10.12
C SER A 245 1.86 16.25 11.54
N GLY A 246 2.39 15.02 11.67
CA GLY A 246 2.59 14.37 12.97
C GLY A 246 1.38 13.61 13.51
N ASN A 247 0.26 13.58 12.79
CA ASN A 247 -0.85 12.70 13.13
C ASN A 247 -0.52 11.28 12.69
N ILE A 248 -0.66 10.34 13.61
CA ILE A 248 -0.39 8.93 13.40
C ILE A 248 -1.64 8.14 13.77
N ALA A 249 -2.00 7.19 12.95
CA ALA A 249 -3.09 6.27 13.22
C ALA A 249 -2.68 4.83 12.93
N LEU A 250 -3.31 3.92 13.64
CA LEU A 250 -3.11 2.50 13.55
C LEU A 250 -4.43 1.82 13.22
N SER A 251 -4.51 1.13 12.08
CA SER A 251 -5.57 0.14 11.84
C SER A 251 -5.16 -1.17 12.49
N THR A 252 -6.09 -1.81 13.20
CA THR A 252 -5.83 -3.10 13.86
C THR A 252 -7.02 -4.04 13.71
N ALA A 253 -6.71 -5.33 13.50
CA ALA A 253 -7.66 -6.43 13.63
C ALA A 253 -7.40 -7.13 14.97
N PHE A 254 -8.44 -7.38 15.75
CA PHE A 254 -8.33 -7.95 17.07
C PHE A 254 -9.49 -8.88 17.43
N SER A 255 -9.29 -9.77 18.38
CA SER A 255 -10.29 -10.68 18.93
C SER A 255 -10.16 -10.79 20.44
N GLY A 256 -11.29 -10.91 21.12
CA GLY A 256 -11.35 -11.16 22.57
C GLY A 256 -11.84 -12.58 22.93
N ASP A 257 -12.08 -13.43 21.95
CA ASP A 257 -12.73 -14.74 22.10
C ASP A 257 -12.01 -15.89 21.37
N GLY A 258 -10.68 -15.74 21.17
CA GLY A 258 -9.87 -16.75 20.49
C GLY A 258 -10.12 -16.82 18.99
N TRP A 259 -10.32 -15.68 18.36
CA TRP A 259 -10.54 -15.52 16.91
C TRP A 259 -11.89 -16.05 16.38
N LYS A 260 -12.86 -16.30 17.25
CA LYS A 260 -14.22 -16.61 16.81
C LYS A 260 -14.90 -15.39 16.20
N THR A 261 -14.61 -14.21 16.75
CA THR A 261 -15.10 -12.93 16.24
C THR A 261 -13.91 -12.03 15.95
N ILE A 262 -13.80 -11.54 14.70
CA ILE A 262 -12.75 -10.59 14.31
C ILE A 262 -13.35 -9.20 14.31
N ARG A 263 -12.80 -8.33 15.15
CA ARG A 263 -13.15 -6.91 15.21
C ARG A 263 -12.04 -6.09 14.60
N ARG A 264 -12.38 -4.89 14.13
CA ARG A 264 -11.42 -3.95 13.54
C ARG A 264 -11.61 -2.56 14.11
N ALA A 265 -10.50 -1.81 14.18
CA ALA A 265 -10.52 -0.44 14.64
C ALA A 265 -9.45 0.38 13.92
N ILE A 266 -9.67 1.68 13.77
CA ILE A 266 -8.64 2.68 13.55
C ILE A 266 -8.46 3.45 14.86
N VAL A 267 -7.24 3.49 15.39
CA VAL A 267 -6.92 4.18 16.64
C VAL A 267 -5.83 5.20 16.37
N ARG A 268 -5.98 6.41 16.86
CA ARG A 268 -5.05 7.51 16.65
C ARG A 268 -4.12 7.71 17.84
N ASN A 269 -2.99 8.38 17.60
CA ASN A 269 -2.04 8.74 18.66
C ASN A 269 -2.63 9.68 19.73
N ASN A 270 -3.71 10.43 19.41
CA ASN A 270 -4.46 11.26 20.37
C ASN A 270 -5.49 10.45 21.19
N GLY A 271 -5.63 9.14 20.95
CA GLY A 271 -6.56 8.26 21.63
C GLY A 271 -7.96 8.18 21.02
N SER A 272 -8.28 8.97 20.00
CA SER A 272 -9.55 8.83 19.28
C SER A 272 -9.59 7.52 18.49
N LYS A 273 -10.78 6.94 18.33
CA LYS A 273 -10.95 5.65 17.68
C LYS A 273 -12.23 5.56 16.85
N VAL A 274 -12.16 4.74 15.80
CA VAL A 274 -13.30 4.27 15.01
C VAL A 274 -13.37 2.76 15.15
N LEU A 275 -14.49 2.23 15.60
CA LEU A 275 -14.77 0.80 15.67
C LEU A 275 -15.64 0.40 14.49
N PHE A 276 -15.35 -0.74 13.90
CA PHE A 276 -16.10 -1.31 12.80
C PHE A 276 -17.07 -2.37 13.29
N SER A 277 -18.23 -2.47 12.65
CA SER A 277 -19.22 -3.50 12.93
C SER A 277 -18.73 -4.88 12.46
N ASP A 278 -19.31 -5.94 13.00
CA ASP A 278 -19.05 -7.30 12.54
C ASP A 278 -19.38 -7.46 11.06
N GLY A 279 -18.52 -8.17 10.33
CA GLY A 279 -18.65 -8.35 8.87
C GLY A 279 -18.12 -7.20 8.02
N GLU A 280 -17.75 -6.06 8.60
CA GLU A 280 -17.10 -4.98 7.90
C GLU A 280 -15.60 -5.25 7.75
N THR A 281 -15.11 -5.14 6.53
CA THR A 281 -13.68 -5.32 6.22
C THR A 281 -13.11 -4.05 5.62
N ILE A 282 -11.99 -3.58 6.19
CA ILE A 282 -11.18 -2.52 5.61
C ILE A 282 -9.85 -3.10 5.12
N THR A 283 -9.39 -2.63 3.99
CA THR A 283 -8.10 -3.06 3.41
C THR A 283 -7.00 -2.05 3.66
N ASP A 284 -7.35 -0.77 3.71
CA ASP A 284 -6.44 0.33 3.98
C ASP A 284 -7.20 1.54 4.53
N PHE A 285 -6.48 2.60 4.92
CA PHE A 285 -7.06 3.86 5.35
C PHE A 285 -6.09 5.02 5.14
N TRP A 286 -6.63 6.24 5.08
CA TRP A 286 -5.90 7.51 4.94
C TRP A 286 -6.29 8.43 6.07
N ILE A 287 -5.37 9.27 6.50
CA ILE A 287 -5.63 10.31 7.51
C ILE A 287 -5.14 11.67 6.99
N CYS A 288 -5.82 12.73 7.41
CA CYS A 288 -5.44 14.10 7.15
C CYS A 288 -5.96 14.95 8.32
N GLY A 289 -5.08 15.43 9.18
CA GLY A 289 -5.47 16.09 10.42
C GLY A 289 -6.35 15.19 11.29
N ASP A 290 -7.51 15.69 11.68
CA ASP A 290 -8.53 14.94 12.44
C ASP A 290 -9.42 14.05 11.55
N ASP A 291 -9.35 14.22 10.25
CA ASP A 291 -10.18 13.50 9.30
C ASP A 291 -9.53 12.22 8.79
N TYR A 292 -10.32 11.32 8.26
CA TYR A 292 -9.89 10.03 7.74
C TYR A 292 -10.78 9.56 6.58
N ALA A 293 -10.22 8.65 5.78
CA ALA A 293 -10.96 7.96 4.73
C ALA A 293 -10.56 6.48 4.70
N TYR A 294 -11.51 5.61 4.37
CA TYR A 294 -11.27 4.17 4.20
C TYR A 294 -12.30 3.53 3.28
N PRO A 295 -11.89 2.52 2.49
CA PRO A 295 -12.82 1.64 1.81
C PRO A 295 -13.35 0.60 2.80
N ILE A 296 -14.64 0.35 2.77
CA ILE A 296 -15.29 -0.68 3.57
C ILE A 296 -16.08 -1.62 2.67
N VAL A 297 -15.94 -2.92 2.90
CA VAL A 297 -16.72 -3.94 2.21
C VAL A 297 -17.65 -4.60 3.21
N ARG A 298 -18.95 -4.55 2.92
CA ARG A 298 -19.98 -5.23 3.67
C ARG A 298 -20.84 -6.07 2.72
N GLU A 299 -20.97 -7.36 2.99
CA GLU A 299 -21.73 -8.30 2.15
C GLU A 299 -21.35 -8.23 0.64
N GLY A 300 -20.06 -7.97 0.37
CA GLY A 300 -19.54 -7.85 -0.98
C GLY A 300 -19.76 -6.49 -1.67
N VAL A 301 -20.43 -5.55 -1.01
CA VAL A 301 -20.64 -4.19 -1.51
C VAL A 301 -19.55 -3.26 -0.95
N LEU A 302 -18.90 -2.53 -1.84
CA LEU A 302 -17.87 -1.53 -1.50
C LEU A 302 -18.54 -0.19 -1.22
N SER A 303 -18.11 0.46 -0.15
CA SER A 303 -18.41 1.86 0.14
C SER A 303 -17.12 2.59 0.48
N LEU A 304 -16.98 3.83 0.06
CA LEU A 304 -15.90 4.72 0.48
C LEU A 304 -16.42 5.62 1.58
N VAL A 305 -15.85 5.53 2.76
CA VAL A 305 -16.23 6.34 3.93
C VAL A 305 -15.13 7.33 4.21
N TYR A 306 -15.49 8.58 4.50
CA TYR A 306 -14.57 9.63 4.88
C TYR A 306 -15.21 10.65 5.80
N THR A 307 -14.40 11.43 6.51
CA THR A 307 -14.87 12.54 7.33
C THR A 307 -14.36 13.86 6.77
N VAL A 308 -15.10 14.92 7.01
CA VAL A 308 -14.71 16.31 6.74
C VAL A 308 -15.15 17.14 7.93
N GLY A 309 -14.21 17.71 8.68
CA GLY A 309 -14.51 18.41 9.92
C GLY A 309 -15.22 17.51 10.94
N ARG A 310 -14.83 16.22 11.01
CA ARG A 310 -15.43 15.16 11.84
C ARG A 310 -16.84 14.72 11.41
N VAL A 311 -17.41 15.27 10.34
CA VAL A 311 -18.71 14.83 9.80
C VAL A 311 -18.48 13.65 8.86
N ARG A 312 -19.08 12.50 9.20
CA ARG A 312 -18.97 11.28 8.38
C ARG A 312 -19.79 11.41 7.10
N LYS A 313 -19.16 11.07 5.99
CA LYS A 313 -19.74 10.98 4.65
C LYS A 313 -19.48 9.60 4.08
N SER A 314 -20.31 9.16 3.13
CA SER A 314 -20.09 7.92 2.41
C SER A 314 -20.44 8.09 0.93
N ILE A 315 -19.70 7.38 0.09
CA ILE A 315 -19.95 7.23 -1.33
C ILE A 315 -20.23 5.74 -1.55
N ASN A 316 -21.43 5.44 -2.07
CA ASN A 316 -21.88 4.08 -2.31
C ASN A 316 -22.07 3.91 -3.82
N PRO A 317 -21.08 3.43 -4.56
CA PRO A 317 -21.22 3.19 -5.99
C PRO A 317 -22.30 2.13 -6.24
N GLU A 318 -23.17 2.39 -7.20
CA GLU A 318 -24.12 1.38 -7.67
C GLU A 318 -23.36 0.28 -8.41
N GLY A 319 -23.62 -0.97 -8.06
CA GLY A 319 -22.95 -2.11 -8.68
C GLY A 319 -21.85 -2.74 -7.81
N ARG A 320 -21.17 -3.74 -8.40
CA ARG A 320 -20.12 -4.50 -7.72
C ARG A 320 -18.75 -4.02 -8.16
N TYR A 321 -18.15 -3.22 -7.30
CA TYR A 321 -16.81 -2.67 -7.53
C TYR A 321 -15.79 -3.18 -6.51
N SER A 322 -14.52 -3.07 -6.86
CA SER A 322 -13.38 -3.31 -5.96
C SER A 322 -12.33 -2.20 -6.11
N LEU A 323 -11.62 -1.95 -5.03
CA LEU A 323 -10.38 -1.18 -5.03
C LEU A 323 -9.24 -2.18 -5.24
N MET A 324 -8.52 -2.08 -6.35
CA MET A 324 -7.51 -3.07 -6.74
C MET A 324 -6.25 -2.97 -5.91
N SER A 325 -5.85 -1.73 -5.54
CA SER A 325 -4.73 -1.45 -4.64
C SER A 325 -4.96 -0.17 -3.86
N PRO A 326 -4.19 0.08 -2.79
CA PRO A 326 -4.20 1.36 -2.10
C PRO A 326 -3.89 2.56 -3.01
N ALA A 327 -3.07 2.38 -4.05
CA ALA A 327 -2.77 3.41 -5.03
C ALA A 327 -3.99 3.86 -5.85
N CYS A 328 -5.09 3.11 -5.81
CA CYS A 328 -6.36 3.48 -6.46
C CYS A 328 -7.19 4.49 -5.66
N MET A 329 -6.70 5.00 -4.53
CA MET A 329 -7.44 5.97 -3.72
C MET A 329 -6.49 7.01 -3.11
N THR A 330 -6.95 8.26 -3.05
CA THR A 330 -6.30 9.35 -2.30
C THR A 330 -7.33 10.12 -1.47
N PHE A 331 -6.87 10.76 -0.40
CA PHE A 331 -7.68 11.60 0.47
C PHE A 331 -6.92 12.87 0.84
N ASP A 332 -7.52 14.03 0.62
CA ASP A 332 -6.92 15.35 0.85
C ASP A 332 -7.46 16.09 2.09
N GLY A 333 -8.21 15.40 2.95
CA GLY A 333 -8.88 15.97 4.13
C GLY A 333 -10.26 16.55 3.84
N ASN A 334 -10.60 16.79 2.57
CA ASN A 334 -11.91 17.35 2.18
C ASN A 334 -12.69 16.40 1.27
N SER A 335 -12.00 15.62 0.46
CA SER A 335 -12.60 14.74 -0.53
C SER A 335 -11.78 13.48 -0.77
N VAL A 336 -12.46 12.46 -1.25
CA VAL A 336 -11.85 11.22 -1.74
C VAL A 336 -11.78 11.28 -3.26
N THR A 337 -10.63 10.87 -3.80
CA THR A 337 -10.50 10.52 -5.22
C THR A 337 -10.16 9.04 -5.29
N ALA A 338 -10.92 8.28 -6.09
CA ALA A 338 -10.71 6.84 -6.21
C ALA A 338 -10.98 6.33 -7.62
N GLY A 339 -10.27 5.29 -8.01
CA GLY A 339 -10.51 4.49 -9.19
C GLY A 339 -11.00 3.10 -8.78
N LEU A 340 -12.22 2.77 -9.13
CA LEU A 340 -12.85 1.50 -8.81
C LEU A 340 -12.94 0.62 -10.04
N SER A 341 -12.65 -0.63 -9.89
CA SER A 341 -12.71 -1.62 -10.96
C SER A 341 -13.96 -2.48 -10.82
N PRO A 342 -14.69 -2.74 -11.92
CA PRO A 342 -15.87 -3.59 -11.86
C PRO A 342 -15.47 -5.02 -11.49
N ARG A 343 -16.29 -5.69 -10.70
CA ARG A 343 -16.11 -7.11 -10.40
C ARG A 343 -16.73 -8.03 -11.46
N ASP A 344 -17.69 -7.49 -12.19
CA ASP A 344 -18.43 -8.22 -13.20
C ASP A 344 -18.01 -7.73 -14.60
N SER A 345 -18.08 -8.61 -15.56
CA SER A 345 -17.60 -8.42 -16.94
C SER A 345 -18.34 -7.35 -17.75
N ALA A 346 -19.44 -6.80 -17.24
CA ALA A 346 -20.33 -5.90 -17.97
C ALA A 346 -20.16 -4.41 -17.60
N GLY A 347 -19.22 -4.05 -16.71
CA GLY A 347 -19.07 -2.69 -16.21
C GLY A 347 -17.78 -2.02 -16.69
N PHE A 348 -17.78 -0.69 -16.65
CA PHE A 348 -16.57 0.12 -16.81
C PHE A 348 -15.99 0.51 -15.46
N PRO A 349 -14.66 0.74 -15.36
CA PRO A 349 -14.08 1.34 -14.18
C PRO A 349 -14.75 2.70 -13.86
N LEU A 350 -14.88 2.97 -12.57
CA LEU A 350 -15.54 4.18 -12.07
C LEU A 350 -14.48 5.10 -11.42
N ILE A 351 -14.42 6.34 -11.88
CA ILE A 351 -13.58 7.37 -11.29
C ILE A 351 -14.43 8.24 -10.39
N ILE A 352 -14.04 8.33 -9.13
CA ILE A 352 -14.73 9.12 -8.10
C ILE A 352 -13.87 10.34 -7.78
N ARG A 353 -14.50 11.51 -7.75
CA ARG A 353 -13.92 12.79 -7.29
C ARG A 353 -14.88 13.47 -6.34
N GLY A 354 -14.69 13.34 -5.07
CA GLY A 354 -15.66 13.81 -4.08
C GLY A 354 -17.02 13.19 -4.33
N SER A 355 -18.04 13.98 -4.67
CA SER A 355 -19.39 13.50 -4.97
C SER A 355 -19.63 13.12 -6.44
N ARG A 356 -18.71 13.41 -7.34
CA ARG A 356 -18.82 13.06 -8.76
C ARG A 356 -18.35 11.66 -9.02
N MET A 357 -19.11 10.95 -9.85
CA MET A 357 -18.76 9.60 -10.33
C MET A 357 -18.85 9.60 -11.84
N GLU A 358 -17.77 9.19 -12.50
CA GLU A 358 -17.64 9.16 -13.96
C GLU A 358 -17.11 7.80 -14.40
N GLU A 359 -17.71 7.19 -15.41
CA GLU A 359 -17.19 5.96 -15.98
C GLU A 359 -15.98 6.24 -16.87
N LEU A 360 -14.91 5.53 -16.64
CA LEU A 360 -13.79 5.44 -17.57
C LEU A 360 -14.16 4.39 -18.63
N LYS A 361 -14.48 4.83 -19.86
CA LYS A 361 -14.99 3.97 -20.94
C LYS A 361 -13.90 3.06 -21.51
N VAL A 362 -13.41 2.14 -20.70
CA VAL A 362 -12.40 1.14 -21.04
C VAL A 362 -12.82 -0.22 -20.52
N ASN A 363 -12.49 -1.26 -21.26
CA ASN A 363 -12.65 -2.64 -20.80
C ASN A 363 -11.42 -3.03 -19.98
N GLY A 364 -11.49 -2.93 -18.66
CA GLY A 364 -10.31 -3.18 -17.84
C GLY A 364 -10.47 -2.79 -16.37
N TYR A 365 -9.34 -2.47 -15.74
CA TYR A 365 -9.31 -2.06 -14.33
C TYR A 365 -8.31 -0.93 -14.07
N VAL A 366 -8.59 -0.14 -13.03
CA VAL A 366 -7.71 0.93 -12.56
C VAL A 366 -6.65 0.37 -11.63
N THR A 367 -5.41 0.80 -11.81
CA THR A 367 -4.26 0.41 -10.97
C THR A 367 -3.80 1.53 -10.04
N SER A 368 -3.97 2.79 -10.44
CA SER A 368 -3.67 3.93 -9.57
C SER A 368 -4.45 5.18 -9.94
N VAL A 369 -4.63 6.07 -8.97
CA VAL A 369 -5.11 7.45 -9.17
C VAL A 369 -4.22 8.42 -8.39
N GLY A 370 -4.05 9.61 -8.92
CA GLY A 370 -3.25 10.66 -8.28
C GLY A 370 -3.41 11.99 -8.99
N TYR A 371 -2.69 13.00 -8.52
CA TYR A 371 -2.66 14.30 -9.16
C TYR A 371 -1.23 14.63 -9.58
N SER A 372 -1.01 15.12 -10.82
CA SER A 372 0.28 15.65 -11.24
C SER A 372 0.53 17.00 -10.59
N GLY A 373 1.78 17.24 -10.16
CA GLY A 373 2.17 18.52 -9.53
C GLY A 373 1.60 18.72 -8.13
N ALA A 374 1.26 17.64 -7.42
CA ALA A 374 0.87 17.66 -6.02
C ALA A 374 2.07 17.20 -5.17
N ASP A 375 2.91 18.15 -4.77
CA ASP A 375 3.94 17.99 -3.73
C ASP A 375 3.31 17.93 -2.33
#